data_7fe69f369dcba44363a9aaae9910b7d3
#
_entry.id   7fe69f369dcba44363a9aaae9910b7d3
#
_cell.length_a   1.000
_cell.length_b   1.000
_cell.length_c   1.000
_cell.angle_alpha   90.00
_cell.angle_beta   90.00
_cell.angle_gamma   90.00
#
_symmetry.space_group_name_H-M   'P 1'
#
loop_
_entity.id
_entity.type
_entity.pdbx_description
1 polymer ?
#
loop_
_entity_poly.entity_id
_entity_poly.type
_entity_poly.pdbx_seq_one_letter_code
_entity_poly.pdbx_strand_id
1 'polypeptide(L)'
;MSNDTYNTIHLASEGIYKEKGSKFIAYAYPVSNEEEIKEQIATLKKEYYDARHHCYAYMLGAAKLEYRANDDGEPSSTAGKPILGQILSNDITNILIVVVRYFGGTKLGVSGLIQAYKSAAADAIANAEIIEKTVNDIYDVNFDYLAMNDVMKIIKEDQPEQLAQDFNLTCQITLSIRQSEVDKIIEKFSKIESVKTEFVKTI
;
A
#
# COMPACT_ATOMS: atom_id res chain seq x y z
N MET A 1 -10.00 -1.33 21.02
CA MET A 1 -10.18 -2.19 19.82
C MET A 1 -9.06 -1.82 18.89
N SER A 2 -8.18 -2.74 18.54
CA SER A 2 -7.17 -2.47 17.52
C SER A 2 -7.92 -2.23 16.20
N ASN A 3 -7.62 -1.11 15.55
CA ASN A 3 -8.18 -0.83 14.23
C ASN A 3 -7.41 -1.71 13.25
N ASP A 4 -7.94 -2.88 12.93
CA ASP A 4 -7.34 -3.87 12.04
C ASP A 4 -7.79 -3.69 10.57
N THR A 5 -8.13 -2.44 10.22
CA THR A 5 -8.45 -2.02 8.85
C THR A 5 -7.65 -0.80 8.45
N TYR A 6 -7.47 -0.63 7.15
CA TYR A 6 -6.86 0.56 6.56
C TYR A 6 -7.51 0.89 5.20
N ASN A 7 -7.44 2.16 4.81
CA ASN A 7 -7.92 2.60 3.51
C ASN A 7 -6.79 2.62 2.48
N THR A 8 -7.12 2.20 1.25
CA THR A 8 -6.24 2.29 0.07
C THR A 8 -7.08 2.58 -1.17
N ILE A 9 -6.46 2.71 -2.34
CA ILE A 9 -7.19 2.82 -3.60
C ILE A 9 -7.31 1.45 -4.27
N HIS A 10 -8.45 1.22 -4.95
CA HIS A 10 -8.71 -0.06 -5.63
C HIS A 10 -7.86 -0.25 -6.89
N LEU A 11 -7.85 0.76 -7.75
CA LEU A 11 -7.16 0.79 -9.04
C LEU A 11 -6.38 2.09 -9.18
N ALA A 12 -5.48 2.12 -10.17
CA ALA A 12 -4.77 3.34 -10.54
C ALA A 12 -5.76 4.44 -11.00
N SER A 13 -5.45 5.68 -10.66
CA SER A 13 -6.23 6.85 -11.05
C SER A 13 -5.33 7.99 -11.48
N GLU A 14 -5.90 8.94 -12.21
CA GLU A 14 -5.20 10.10 -12.75
C GLU A 14 -5.89 11.38 -12.30
N GLY A 15 -5.09 12.45 -12.16
CA GLY A 15 -5.56 13.79 -11.90
C GLY A 15 -4.76 14.83 -12.68
N ILE A 16 -5.36 15.98 -12.95
CA ILE A 16 -4.72 17.05 -13.70
C ILE A 16 -4.97 18.39 -13.03
N TYR A 17 -3.90 19.17 -12.91
CA TYR A 17 -3.99 20.58 -12.53
C TYR A 17 -3.21 21.45 -13.52
N LYS A 18 -3.73 22.62 -13.85
CA LYS A 18 -3.10 23.59 -14.77
C LYS A 18 -3.04 24.97 -14.11
N GLU A 19 -1.87 25.60 -14.19
CA GLU A 19 -1.66 26.94 -13.65
C GLU A 19 -0.65 27.71 -14.48
N LYS A 20 -1.01 28.91 -14.97
CA LYS A 20 -0.15 29.80 -15.76
C LYS A 20 0.61 29.10 -16.89
N GLY A 21 -0.09 28.26 -17.67
CA GLY A 21 0.49 27.47 -18.76
C GLY A 21 1.22 26.20 -18.33
N SER A 22 1.58 26.03 -17.05
CA SER A 22 2.13 24.78 -16.53
C SER A 22 1.05 23.70 -16.41
N LYS A 23 1.44 22.44 -16.69
CA LYS A 23 0.57 21.26 -16.57
C LYS A 23 1.18 20.30 -15.54
N PHE A 24 0.36 19.84 -14.61
CA PHE A 24 0.71 18.86 -13.58
C PHE A 24 -0.22 17.65 -13.78
N ILE A 25 0.37 16.50 -14.09
CA ILE A 25 -0.36 15.24 -14.30
C ILE A 25 -0.01 14.33 -13.12
N ALA A 26 -0.99 14.00 -12.32
CA ALA A 26 -0.83 13.14 -11.17
C ALA A 26 -1.30 11.72 -11.51
N TYR A 27 -0.52 10.72 -11.12
CA TYR A 27 -0.82 9.30 -11.20
C TYR A 27 -0.80 8.73 -9.80
N ALA A 28 -1.91 8.15 -9.35
CA ALA A 28 -2.00 7.43 -8.10
C ALA A 28 -2.07 5.92 -8.40
N TYR A 29 -1.19 5.15 -7.76
CA TYR A 29 -1.10 3.70 -7.93
C TYR A 29 -1.26 3.00 -6.58
N PRO A 30 -2.08 1.93 -6.48
CA PRO A 30 -1.99 1.02 -5.35
C PRO A 30 -0.66 0.27 -5.41
N VAL A 31 0.09 0.28 -4.32
CA VAL A 31 1.40 -0.37 -4.21
C VAL A 31 1.54 -1.03 -2.85
N SER A 32 2.30 -2.12 -2.77
CA SER A 32 2.49 -2.89 -1.53
C SER A 32 3.95 -2.94 -1.05
N ASN A 33 4.90 -2.53 -1.88
CA ASN A 33 6.34 -2.59 -1.59
C ASN A 33 7.14 -1.57 -2.41
N GLU A 34 8.42 -1.39 -2.05
CA GLU A 34 9.32 -0.46 -2.73
C GLU A 34 9.68 -0.87 -4.17
N GLU A 35 9.64 -2.15 -4.51
CA GLU A 35 9.93 -2.65 -5.86
C GLU A 35 8.87 -2.15 -6.83
N GLU A 36 7.59 -2.30 -6.50
CA GLU A 36 6.47 -1.78 -7.29
C GLU A 36 6.57 -0.25 -7.45
N ILE A 37 6.93 0.47 -6.40
CA ILE A 37 7.15 1.92 -6.44
C ILE A 37 8.23 2.29 -7.46
N LYS A 38 9.38 1.62 -7.44
CA LYS A 38 10.49 1.85 -8.36
C LYS A 38 10.09 1.59 -9.81
N GLU A 39 9.34 0.51 -10.06
CA GLU A 39 8.85 0.15 -11.40
C GLU A 39 7.88 1.21 -11.95
N GLN A 40 6.90 1.66 -11.16
CA GLN A 40 5.96 2.70 -11.59
C GLN A 40 6.66 4.03 -11.90
N ILE A 41 7.58 4.47 -11.03
CA ILE A 41 8.37 5.69 -11.26
C ILE A 41 9.22 5.56 -12.54
N ALA A 42 9.88 4.41 -12.75
CA ALA A 42 10.70 4.17 -13.94
C ALA A 42 9.84 4.18 -15.23
N THR A 43 8.66 3.58 -15.18
CA THR A 43 7.69 3.56 -16.28
C THR A 43 7.26 4.97 -16.66
N LEU A 44 6.86 5.79 -15.67
CA LEU A 44 6.46 7.18 -15.92
C LEU A 44 7.62 8.05 -16.40
N LYS A 45 8.84 7.87 -15.90
CA LYS A 45 10.03 8.57 -16.41
C LYS A 45 10.36 8.21 -17.84
N LYS A 46 10.08 6.99 -18.28
CA LYS A 46 10.25 6.56 -19.66
C LYS A 46 9.14 7.11 -20.58
N GLU A 47 7.90 7.10 -20.11
CA GLU A 47 6.74 7.60 -20.84
C GLU A 47 6.80 9.13 -21.02
N TYR A 48 7.13 9.85 -19.95
CA TYR A 48 7.23 11.32 -19.91
C TYR A 48 8.69 11.77 -19.88
N TYR A 49 9.52 11.22 -20.77
CA TYR A 49 10.97 11.44 -20.78
C TYR A 49 11.36 12.91 -21.05
N ASP A 50 10.47 13.69 -21.64
CA ASP A 50 10.63 15.12 -21.94
C ASP A 50 10.18 16.03 -20.79
N ALA A 51 9.54 15.50 -19.76
CA ALA A 51 9.22 16.23 -18.54
C ALA A 51 10.45 16.33 -17.63
N ARG A 52 10.64 17.50 -16.99
CA ARG A 52 11.80 17.75 -16.11
C ARG A 52 11.64 17.20 -14.71
N HIS A 53 10.40 17.09 -14.24
CA HIS A 53 10.12 16.77 -12.84
C HIS A 53 9.07 15.66 -12.75
N HIS A 54 9.41 14.60 -12.02
CA HIS A 54 8.54 13.48 -11.64
C HIS A 54 8.54 13.40 -10.10
N CYS A 55 7.90 14.40 -9.49
CA CYS A 55 7.84 14.51 -8.04
C CYS A 55 6.88 13.46 -7.49
N TYR A 56 7.20 12.85 -6.35
CA TYR A 56 6.36 11.79 -5.82
C TYR A 56 6.31 11.75 -4.30
N ALA A 57 5.30 11.10 -3.79
CA ALA A 57 5.26 10.61 -2.42
C ALA A 57 4.57 9.25 -2.38
N TYR A 58 4.95 8.44 -1.39
CA TYR A 58 4.30 7.18 -1.10
C TYR A 58 4.12 6.98 0.40
N MET A 59 3.22 6.07 0.74
CA MET A 59 3.02 5.55 2.08
C MET A 59 2.72 4.06 1.99
N LEU A 60 3.38 3.25 2.83
CA LEU A 60 3.26 1.80 2.88
C LEU A 60 2.87 1.31 4.27
N GLY A 61 2.19 0.15 4.28
CA GLY A 61 1.78 -0.58 5.46
C GLY A 61 0.59 0.04 6.19
N ALA A 62 -0.20 -0.79 6.85
CA ALA A 62 -1.37 -0.35 7.61
C ALA A 62 -1.01 0.62 8.74
N ALA A 63 0.16 0.43 9.36
CA ALA A 63 0.68 1.30 10.41
C ALA A 63 1.21 2.66 9.91
N LYS A 64 1.34 2.85 8.58
CA LYS A 64 1.78 4.11 7.93
C LYS A 64 3.16 4.59 8.40
N LEU A 65 4.06 3.66 8.76
CA LEU A 65 5.41 3.99 9.27
C LEU A 65 6.43 4.19 8.16
N GLU A 66 6.19 3.61 6.98
CA GLU A 66 7.07 3.70 5.84
C GLU A 66 6.50 4.71 4.83
N TYR A 67 7.17 5.84 4.68
CA TYR A 67 6.77 6.86 3.72
C TYR A 67 7.97 7.63 3.18
N ARG A 68 7.80 8.22 2.01
CA ARG A 68 8.79 9.09 1.40
C ARG A 68 8.14 10.18 0.58
N ALA A 69 8.79 11.35 0.53
CA ALA A 69 8.46 12.47 -0.34
C ALA A 69 9.71 12.89 -1.12
N ASN A 70 9.55 13.19 -2.42
CA ASN A 70 10.65 13.55 -3.31
C ASN A 70 10.26 14.69 -4.22
N ASP A 71 11.06 15.74 -4.25
CA ASP A 71 10.83 16.95 -5.05
C ASP A 71 11.41 16.87 -6.48
N ASP A 72 12.20 15.84 -6.81
CA ASP A 72 12.79 15.56 -8.14
C ASP A 72 13.29 16.83 -8.87
N GLY A 73 14.08 17.65 -8.17
CA GLY A 73 14.69 18.89 -8.70
C GLY A 73 13.82 20.16 -8.57
N GLU A 74 12.60 20.08 -8.08
CA GLU A 74 11.85 21.27 -7.64
C GLU A 74 12.46 21.86 -6.35
N PRO A 75 12.17 23.11 -6.02
CA PRO A 75 12.61 23.68 -4.73
C PRO A 75 12.17 22.83 -3.54
N SER A 76 13.02 22.70 -2.56
CA SER A 76 12.81 21.83 -1.39
C SER A 76 11.42 22.02 -0.76
N SER A 77 10.71 20.91 -0.53
CA SER A 77 9.40 20.86 0.11
C SER A 77 8.26 21.54 -0.66
N THR A 78 8.43 21.80 -1.96
CA THR A 78 7.39 22.44 -2.79
C THR A 78 6.54 21.45 -3.58
N ALA A 79 6.96 20.18 -3.66
CA ALA A 79 6.28 19.15 -4.44
C ALA A 79 5.99 17.87 -3.61
N GLY A 80 7.02 17.15 -3.20
CA GLY A 80 6.87 15.88 -2.51
C GLY A 80 6.07 15.97 -1.20
N LYS A 81 6.35 16.96 -0.37
CA LYS A 81 5.58 17.18 0.88
C LYS A 81 4.12 17.55 0.64
N PRO A 82 3.75 18.46 -0.28
CA PRO A 82 2.36 18.69 -0.67
C PRO A 82 1.62 17.43 -1.14
N ILE A 83 2.29 16.56 -1.93
CA ILE A 83 1.72 15.28 -2.36
C ILE A 83 1.48 14.37 -1.15
N LEU A 84 2.49 14.18 -0.28
CA LEU A 84 2.37 13.37 0.93
C LEU A 84 1.25 13.90 1.84
N GLY A 85 1.11 15.21 1.95
CA GLY A 85 0.04 15.85 2.70
C GLY A 85 -1.36 15.44 2.22
N GLN A 86 -1.54 15.17 0.92
CA GLN A 86 -2.82 14.69 0.39
C GLN A 86 -3.07 13.21 0.74
N ILE A 87 -2.05 12.37 0.73
CA ILE A 87 -2.14 10.98 1.19
C ILE A 87 -2.57 10.95 2.66
N LEU A 88 -1.91 11.73 3.51
CA LEU A 88 -2.20 11.82 4.94
C LEU A 88 -3.60 12.37 5.24
N SER A 89 -4.03 13.43 4.54
CA SER A 89 -5.33 14.07 4.79
C SER A 89 -6.52 13.22 4.38
N ASN A 90 -6.33 12.25 3.48
CA ASN A 90 -7.34 11.29 3.07
C ASN A 90 -7.25 9.96 3.84
N ASP A 91 -6.32 9.86 4.79
CA ASP A 91 -6.11 8.68 5.65
C ASP A 91 -5.88 7.37 4.86
N ILE A 92 -5.21 7.45 3.71
CA ILE A 92 -4.91 6.30 2.83
C ILE A 92 -3.45 5.84 2.99
N THR A 93 -3.20 4.57 2.71
CA THR A 93 -1.87 3.95 2.68
C THR A 93 -1.77 2.94 1.54
N ASN A 94 -0.60 2.28 1.40
CA ASN A 94 -0.30 1.39 0.28
C ASN A 94 -0.56 2.08 -1.07
N ILE A 95 -0.05 3.31 -1.18
CA ILE A 95 -0.26 4.20 -2.32
C ILE A 95 1.04 4.92 -2.70
N LEU A 96 1.26 5.04 -4.00
CA LEU A 96 2.23 5.94 -4.61
C LEU A 96 1.47 7.01 -5.41
N ILE A 97 1.85 8.27 -5.25
CA ILE A 97 1.39 9.35 -6.14
C ILE A 97 2.62 9.99 -6.78
N VAL A 98 2.65 9.99 -8.12
CA VAL A 98 3.67 10.67 -8.92
C VAL A 98 3.02 11.83 -9.66
N VAL A 99 3.63 13.01 -9.60
CA VAL A 99 3.16 14.18 -10.35
C VAL A 99 4.23 14.58 -11.35
N VAL A 100 3.88 14.45 -12.62
CA VAL A 100 4.70 14.86 -13.77
C VAL A 100 4.39 16.30 -14.11
N ARG A 101 5.43 17.15 -14.21
CA ARG A 101 5.25 18.57 -14.51
C ARG A 101 5.84 18.97 -15.85
N TYR A 102 5.02 19.70 -16.62
CA TYR A 102 5.44 20.49 -17.79
C TYR A 102 5.41 21.97 -17.45
N PHE A 103 6.53 22.67 -17.67
CA PHE A 103 6.65 24.10 -17.41
C PHE A 103 5.94 24.93 -18.50
N GLY A 104 5.13 25.89 -18.09
CA GLY A 104 4.32 26.72 -18.97
C GLY A 104 4.91 28.10 -19.33
N GLY A 105 6.22 28.29 -19.11
CA GLY A 105 6.88 29.57 -19.41
C GLY A 105 6.84 30.60 -18.27
N THR A 106 5.90 30.50 -17.33
CA THR A 106 5.76 31.41 -16.19
C THR A 106 6.12 30.71 -14.87
N LYS A 107 7.03 31.29 -14.08
CA LYS A 107 7.38 30.78 -12.75
C LYS A 107 6.20 30.96 -11.79
N LEU A 108 5.86 29.90 -11.08
CA LEU A 108 4.75 29.91 -10.09
C LEU A 108 5.16 30.44 -8.71
N GLY A 109 6.45 30.40 -8.41
CA GLY A 109 6.98 30.65 -7.07
C GLY A 109 6.69 29.47 -6.10
N VAL A 110 7.21 29.56 -4.87
CA VAL A 110 7.10 28.50 -3.86
C VAL A 110 5.64 28.17 -3.53
N SER A 111 4.83 29.17 -3.24
CA SER A 111 3.44 28.99 -2.87
C SER A 111 2.60 28.44 -4.04
N GLY A 112 2.85 28.89 -5.26
CA GLY A 112 2.19 28.39 -6.47
C GLY A 112 2.53 26.93 -6.76
N LEU A 113 3.78 26.52 -6.57
CA LEU A 113 4.20 25.12 -6.72
C LEU A 113 3.51 24.23 -5.66
N ILE A 114 3.56 24.61 -4.40
CA ILE A 114 2.89 23.88 -3.31
C ILE A 114 1.41 23.66 -3.65
N GLN A 115 0.70 24.72 -4.06
CA GLN A 115 -0.72 24.62 -4.42
C GLN A 115 -0.93 23.71 -5.64
N ALA A 116 -0.08 23.80 -6.68
CA ALA A 116 -0.23 23.03 -7.90
C ALA A 116 -0.03 21.52 -7.66
N TYR A 117 1.03 21.13 -6.93
CA TYR A 117 1.29 19.73 -6.59
C TYR A 117 0.21 19.17 -5.67
N LYS A 118 -0.21 19.95 -4.68
CA LYS A 118 -1.33 19.60 -3.80
C LYS A 118 -2.62 19.36 -4.59
N SER A 119 -2.97 20.28 -5.50
CA SER A 119 -4.21 20.19 -6.28
C SER A 119 -4.21 19.03 -7.27
N ALA A 120 -3.06 18.75 -7.94
CA ALA A 120 -2.95 17.61 -8.84
C ALA A 120 -3.09 16.28 -8.10
N ALA A 121 -2.42 16.13 -6.95
CA ALA A 121 -2.55 14.94 -6.12
C ALA A 121 -3.96 14.76 -5.56
N ALA A 122 -4.61 15.85 -5.11
CA ALA A 122 -5.99 15.81 -4.64
C ALA A 122 -6.96 15.37 -5.73
N ASP A 123 -6.77 15.83 -6.98
CA ASP A 123 -7.60 15.46 -8.11
C ASP A 123 -7.44 13.96 -8.45
N ALA A 124 -6.22 13.42 -8.42
CA ALA A 124 -5.98 11.99 -8.61
C ALA A 124 -6.67 11.14 -7.53
N ILE A 125 -6.61 11.56 -6.26
CA ILE A 125 -7.29 10.86 -5.15
C ILE A 125 -8.82 10.96 -5.31
N ALA A 126 -9.34 12.12 -5.71
CA ALA A 126 -10.79 12.31 -5.92
C ALA A 126 -11.35 11.43 -7.05
N ASN A 127 -10.52 11.08 -8.03
CA ASN A 127 -10.86 10.19 -9.14
C ASN A 127 -10.62 8.71 -8.79
N ALA A 128 -10.05 8.40 -7.63
CA ALA A 128 -9.80 7.02 -7.18
C ALA A 128 -11.02 6.45 -6.45
N GLU A 129 -11.22 5.14 -6.55
CA GLU A 129 -12.09 4.39 -5.67
C GLU A 129 -11.32 4.02 -4.40
N ILE A 130 -11.68 4.65 -3.28
CA ILE A 130 -11.10 4.31 -1.97
C ILE A 130 -11.84 3.10 -1.42
N ILE A 131 -11.07 2.07 -1.02
CA ILE A 131 -11.57 0.84 -0.41
C ILE A 131 -10.94 0.63 0.96
N GLU A 132 -11.69 0.01 1.87
CA GLU A 132 -11.17 -0.48 3.15
C GLU A 132 -10.67 -1.92 2.99
N LYS A 133 -9.48 -2.20 3.53
CA LYS A 133 -8.90 -3.55 3.62
C LYS A 133 -8.63 -3.91 5.09
N THR A 134 -8.59 -5.21 5.37
CA THR A 134 -8.21 -5.73 6.69
C THR A 134 -6.70 -5.88 6.79
N VAL A 135 -6.18 -5.67 8.00
CA VAL A 135 -4.80 -6.04 8.35
C VAL A 135 -4.79 -7.52 8.70
N ASN A 136 -3.99 -8.29 7.98
CA ASN A 136 -3.88 -9.71 8.19
C ASN A 136 -2.45 -10.10 8.62
N ASP A 137 -2.36 -11.05 9.54
CA ASP A 137 -1.11 -11.70 9.91
C ASP A 137 -0.99 -13.05 9.21
N ILE A 138 0.18 -13.30 8.63
CA ILE A 138 0.48 -14.55 7.95
C ILE A 138 1.15 -15.48 8.95
N TYR A 139 0.63 -16.69 9.07
CA TYR A 139 1.15 -17.76 9.91
C TYR A 139 1.39 -19.03 9.12
N ASP A 140 2.54 -19.67 9.38
CA ASP A 140 2.79 -21.05 8.97
C ASP A 140 2.35 -21.99 10.11
N VAL A 141 1.46 -22.93 9.77
CA VAL A 141 0.94 -23.96 10.68
C VAL A 141 1.57 -25.30 10.26
N ASN A 142 2.49 -25.80 11.06
CA ASN A 142 3.21 -27.06 10.85
C ASN A 142 2.62 -28.13 11.76
N PHE A 143 2.38 -29.34 11.23
CA PHE A 143 1.75 -30.43 12.00
C PHE A 143 2.03 -31.81 11.39
N ASP A 144 1.85 -32.84 12.23
CA ASP A 144 1.91 -34.24 11.78
C ASP A 144 0.63 -34.65 11.04
N TYR A 145 0.74 -35.56 10.10
CA TYR A 145 -0.42 -36.03 9.31
C TYR A 145 -1.61 -36.52 10.17
N LEU A 146 -1.33 -37.06 11.37
CA LEU A 146 -2.39 -37.51 12.29
C LEU A 146 -3.25 -36.36 12.80
N ALA A 147 -2.74 -35.16 12.86
CA ALA A 147 -3.49 -33.95 13.29
C ALA A 147 -4.29 -33.30 12.15
N MET A 148 -4.19 -33.80 10.91
CA MET A 148 -4.84 -33.21 9.72
C MET A 148 -6.31 -32.90 9.95
N ASN A 149 -7.08 -33.83 10.49
CA ASN A 149 -8.51 -33.66 10.69
C ASN A 149 -8.83 -32.51 11.67
N ASP A 150 -8.08 -32.41 12.75
CA ASP A 150 -8.28 -31.38 13.78
C ASP A 150 -7.87 -30.00 13.24
N VAL A 151 -6.75 -29.91 12.51
CA VAL A 151 -6.31 -28.68 11.84
C VAL A 151 -7.33 -28.21 10.82
N MET A 152 -7.78 -29.11 9.93
CA MET A 152 -8.77 -28.78 8.91
C MET A 152 -10.13 -28.40 9.50
N LYS A 153 -10.49 -28.94 10.66
CA LYS A 153 -11.69 -28.55 11.40
C LYS A 153 -11.63 -27.09 11.83
N ILE A 154 -10.51 -26.64 12.42
CA ILE A 154 -10.32 -25.23 12.82
C ILE A 154 -10.39 -24.33 11.59
N ILE A 155 -9.68 -24.67 10.50
CA ILE A 155 -9.71 -23.91 9.25
C ILE A 155 -11.13 -23.78 8.69
N LYS A 156 -11.92 -24.84 8.73
CA LYS A 156 -13.32 -24.84 8.26
C LYS A 156 -14.24 -23.99 9.15
N GLU A 157 -14.02 -24.01 10.47
CA GLU A 157 -14.82 -23.26 11.44
C GLU A 157 -14.56 -21.75 11.41
N ASP A 158 -13.28 -21.37 11.42
CA ASP A 158 -12.85 -19.95 11.51
C ASP A 158 -12.55 -19.31 10.14
N GLN A 159 -12.48 -20.11 9.07
CA GLN A 159 -12.34 -19.69 7.67
C GLN A 159 -11.18 -18.70 7.38
N PRO A 160 -9.96 -18.87 7.96
CA PRO A 160 -8.83 -18.09 7.53
C PRO A 160 -8.51 -18.38 6.06
N GLU A 161 -7.99 -17.38 5.35
CA GLU A 161 -7.58 -17.56 3.96
C GLU A 161 -6.35 -18.47 3.90
N GLN A 162 -6.40 -19.53 3.08
CA GLN A 162 -5.29 -20.45 2.86
C GLN A 162 -4.46 -19.96 1.67
N LEU A 163 -3.22 -19.53 1.93
CA LEU A 163 -2.32 -18.99 0.89
C LEU A 163 -1.51 -20.11 0.21
N ALA A 164 -1.08 -21.10 0.99
CA ALA A 164 -0.30 -22.24 0.51
C ALA A 164 -0.54 -23.47 1.38
N GLN A 165 -0.29 -24.64 0.81
CA GLN A 165 -0.30 -25.91 1.52
C GLN A 165 0.74 -26.86 0.96
N ASP A 166 1.41 -27.59 1.84
CA ASP A 166 2.33 -28.68 1.52
C ASP A 166 2.08 -29.85 2.46
N PHE A 167 1.74 -31.02 1.92
CA PHE A 167 1.39 -32.25 2.64
C PHE A 167 2.39 -33.37 2.34
N ASN A 168 3.65 -33.14 2.68
CA ASN A 168 4.71 -34.14 2.60
C ASN A 168 4.84 -34.91 3.94
N LEU A 169 6.07 -35.25 4.33
CA LEU A 169 6.36 -35.93 5.61
C LEU A 169 5.96 -35.10 6.80
N THR A 170 6.12 -33.80 6.73
CA THR A 170 5.56 -32.81 7.67
C THR A 170 4.56 -31.96 6.88
N CYS A 171 3.34 -31.84 7.42
CA CYS A 171 2.31 -31.02 6.79
C CYS A 171 2.49 -29.57 7.19
N GLN A 172 2.36 -28.66 6.23
CA GLN A 172 2.39 -27.22 6.44
C GLN A 172 1.23 -26.56 5.71
N ILE A 173 0.58 -25.59 6.35
CA ILE A 173 -0.42 -24.70 5.74
C ILE A 173 -0.05 -23.27 6.11
N THR A 174 0.05 -22.38 5.11
CA THR A 174 0.24 -20.94 5.32
C THR A 174 -1.13 -20.27 5.32
N LEU A 175 -1.47 -19.62 6.41
CA LEU A 175 -2.76 -18.96 6.63
C LEU A 175 -2.60 -17.45 6.70
N SER A 176 -3.54 -16.72 6.08
CA SER A 176 -3.76 -15.29 6.28
C SER A 176 -4.93 -15.13 7.26
N ILE A 177 -4.64 -14.57 8.42
CA ILE A 177 -5.60 -14.44 9.53
C ILE A 177 -5.80 -12.96 9.82
N ARG A 178 -7.04 -12.50 9.86
CA ARG A 178 -7.35 -11.13 10.28
C ARG A 178 -6.80 -10.85 11.66
N GLN A 179 -6.09 -9.73 11.85
CA GLN A 179 -5.33 -9.45 13.06
C GLN A 179 -6.17 -9.51 14.34
N SER A 180 -7.43 -9.06 14.29
CA SER A 180 -8.35 -9.16 15.44
C SER A 180 -8.76 -10.60 15.80
N GLU A 181 -8.54 -11.58 14.93
CA GLU A 181 -8.90 -12.99 15.15
C GLU A 181 -7.71 -13.90 15.45
N VAL A 182 -6.48 -13.36 15.31
CA VAL A 182 -5.23 -14.13 15.48
C VAL A 182 -5.20 -14.86 16.82
N ASP A 183 -5.37 -14.15 17.93
CA ASP A 183 -5.27 -14.76 19.27
C ASP A 183 -6.22 -15.94 19.45
N LYS A 184 -7.46 -15.80 18.99
CA LYS A 184 -8.49 -16.84 19.06
C LYS A 184 -8.10 -18.08 18.23
N ILE A 185 -7.63 -17.89 17.01
CA ILE A 185 -7.33 -18.98 16.07
C ILE A 185 -6.03 -19.68 16.50
N ILE A 186 -5.00 -18.94 16.88
CA ILE A 186 -3.73 -19.51 17.36
C ILE A 186 -3.92 -20.26 18.65
N GLU A 187 -4.78 -19.80 19.58
CA GLU A 187 -5.12 -20.53 20.80
C GLU A 187 -5.78 -21.89 20.48
N LYS A 188 -6.63 -21.98 19.45
CA LYS A 188 -7.21 -23.27 19.03
C LYS A 188 -6.14 -24.23 18.51
N PHE A 189 -5.21 -23.76 17.67
CA PHE A 189 -4.11 -24.58 17.18
C PHE A 189 -3.18 -25.05 18.30
N SER A 190 -2.90 -24.22 19.29
CA SER A 190 -2.03 -24.58 20.43
C SER A 190 -2.56 -25.72 21.31
N LYS A 191 -3.85 -26.07 21.19
CA LYS A 191 -4.47 -27.20 21.91
C LYS A 191 -4.22 -28.55 21.23
N ILE A 192 -3.66 -28.57 20.04
CA ILE A 192 -3.30 -29.80 19.30
C ILE A 192 -1.80 -30.06 19.51
N GLU A 193 -1.44 -31.18 20.14
CA GLU A 193 -0.08 -31.48 20.64
C GLU A 193 1.01 -31.38 19.57
N SER A 194 0.75 -31.80 18.33
CA SER A 194 1.76 -31.82 17.25
C SER A 194 1.80 -30.53 16.42
N VAL A 195 0.93 -29.54 16.70
CA VAL A 195 0.83 -28.31 15.90
C VAL A 195 1.79 -27.25 16.43
N LYS A 196 2.53 -26.66 15.50
CA LYS A 196 3.37 -25.47 15.73
C LYS A 196 2.95 -24.36 14.79
N THR A 197 2.77 -23.17 15.32
CA THR A 197 2.42 -21.97 14.56
C THR A 197 3.57 -20.99 14.59
N GLU A 198 3.96 -20.47 13.44
CA GLU A 198 5.05 -19.50 13.31
C GLU A 198 4.52 -18.26 12.59
N PHE A 199 4.68 -17.09 13.21
CA PHE A 199 4.38 -15.81 12.58
C PHE A 199 5.38 -15.53 11.44
N VAL A 200 4.89 -15.15 10.27
CA VAL A 200 5.72 -14.84 9.09
C VAL A 200 5.82 -13.34 8.89
N LYS A 201 4.69 -12.66 8.74
CA LYS A 201 4.60 -11.20 8.50
C LYS A 201 3.18 -10.69 8.66
N THR A 202 3.03 -9.36 8.78
CA THR A 202 1.75 -8.65 8.64
C THR A 202 1.61 -8.06 7.23
N ILE A 203 0.39 -8.11 6.66
CA ILE A 203 0.05 -7.54 5.34
C ILE A 203 -1.21 -6.68 5.39
#